data_4df2035100ef418d31a5df66f7d29416
#
_entry.id   4df2035100ef418d31a5df66f7d29416
#
_cell.length_a   1.000
_cell.length_b   1.000
_cell.length_c   1.000
_cell.angle_alpha   90.00
_cell.angle_beta   90.00
_cell.angle_gamma   90.00
#
_symmetry.space_group_name_H-M   'P 1'
#
loop_
_entity.id
_entity.type
_entity.pdbx_description
1 polymer ?
#
loop_
_entity_poly.entity_id
_entity_poly.type
_entity_poly.pdbx_seq_one_letter_code
_entity_poly.pdbx_strand_id
1 'polypeptide(L)'
;MAGPADAVRAATAQHRRGVAGTPLVGLAERLAAGREIWIVAMGNATLPVSGNAQNLNRLLHSTEYATLGVHVTDGIEAEATGVCGTAEGARRLEEELRAMASIAAAAEARQPGIAAELRAIQVSREERTVRVDLRAGAAGVEQLLRLF
;
A
#
# COMPACT_ATOMS: atom_id res chain seq x y z
N MET A 1 -20.86 -1.66 -9.59
CA MET A 1 -19.82 -2.71 -9.62
C MET A 1 -19.50 -2.97 -11.09
N ALA A 2 -18.24 -2.85 -11.49
CA ALA A 2 -17.77 -3.06 -12.85
C ALA A 2 -16.58 -4.01 -12.86
N GLY A 3 -16.44 -4.82 -13.91
CA GLY A 3 -15.35 -5.78 -14.06
C GLY A 3 -15.73 -6.94 -15.01
N PRO A 4 -14.83 -7.89 -15.26
CA PRO A 4 -15.16 -9.10 -16.01
C PRO A 4 -16.38 -9.82 -15.42
N ALA A 5 -17.24 -10.36 -16.26
CA ALA A 5 -18.54 -10.93 -15.83
C ALA A 5 -18.41 -12.01 -14.73
N ASP A 6 -17.32 -12.78 -14.76
CA ASP A 6 -17.07 -13.81 -13.74
C ASP A 6 -16.67 -13.21 -12.40
N ALA A 7 -15.87 -12.13 -12.40
CA ALA A 7 -15.51 -11.40 -11.17
C ALA A 7 -16.73 -10.73 -10.54
N VAL A 8 -17.62 -10.16 -11.36
CA VAL A 8 -18.88 -9.55 -10.88
C VAL A 8 -19.79 -10.62 -10.27
N ARG A 9 -19.93 -11.78 -10.93
CA ARG A 9 -20.72 -12.91 -10.41
C ARG A 9 -20.14 -13.44 -9.09
N ALA A 10 -18.84 -13.63 -9.02
CA ALA A 10 -18.15 -14.08 -7.80
C ALA A 10 -18.35 -13.09 -6.64
N ALA A 11 -18.18 -11.79 -6.89
CA ALA A 11 -18.40 -10.75 -5.91
C ALA A 11 -19.86 -10.67 -5.43
N THR A 12 -20.83 -10.85 -6.36
CA THR A 12 -22.25 -10.88 -6.01
C THR A 12 -22.60 -12.12 -5.18
N ALA A 13 -22.03 -13.28 -5.52
CA ALA A 13 -22.22 -14.51 -4.76
C ALA A 13 -21.60 -14.41 -3.36
N GLN A 14 -20.44 -13.75 -3.24
CA GLN A 14 -19.79 -13.47 -1.95
C GLN A 14 -20.62 -12.51 -1.10
N HIS A 15 -21.15 -11.45 -1.71
CA HIS A 15 -22.02 -10.50 -1.01
C HIS A 15 -23.27 -11.16 -0.43
N ARG A 16 -23.91 -12.08 -1.19
CA ARG A 16 -25.09 -12.84 -0.74
C ARG A 16 -24.77 -13.80 0.41
N ARG A 17 -23.56 -14.35 0.46
CA ARG A 17 -23.12 -15.25 1.56
C ARG A 17 -22.81 -14.51 2.84
N GLY A 18 -22.68 -13.20 2.76
CA GLY A 18 -22.20 -12.38 3.85
C GLY A 18 -20.70 -12.56 4.13
N VAL A 19 -20.08 -11.56 4.70
CA VAL A 19 -18.67 -11.60 5.13
C VAL A 19 -18.64 -11.63 6.64
N ALA A 20 -19.23 -12.67 7.22
CA ALA A 20 -19.27 -12.79 8.66
C ALA A 20 -17.86 -13.05 9.21
N GLY A 21 -17.34 -12.10 10.00
CA GLY A 21 -16.33 -12.37 11.02
C GLY A 21 -14.90 -12.62 10.58
N THR A 22 -14.47 -12.20 9.38
CA THR A 22 -13.04 -12.24 9.07
C THR A 22 -12.32 -11.05 9.73
N PRO A 23 -11.13 -11.23 10.31
CA PRO A 23 -10.34 -10.15 10.88
C PRO A 23 -10.12 -8.96 9.92
N LEU A 24 -10.12 -9.24 8.60
CA LEU A 24 -9.96 -8.24 7.55
C LEU A 24 -11.14 -7.28 7.43
N VAL A 25 -12.37 -7.72 7.73
CA VAL A 25 -13.55 -6.83 7.68
C VAL A 25 -13.42 -5.74 8.73
N GLY A 26 -13.07 -6.08 9.95
CA GLY A 26 -12.85 -5.09 11.01
C GLY A 26 -11.67 -4.15 10.72
N LEU A 27 -10.64 -4.61 10.00
CA LEU A 27 -9.55 -3.75 9.50
C LEU A 27 -10.06 -2.80 8.41
N ALA A 28 -10.82 -3.31 7.44
CA ALA A 28 -11.40 -2.52 6.37
C ALA A 28 -12.33 -1.43 6.90
N GLU A 29 -13.21 -1.76 7.86
CA GLU A 29 -14.12 -0.80 8.50
C GLU A 29 -13.37 0.33 9.21
N ARG A 30 -12.30 0.00 9.94
CA ARG A 30 -11.46 1.01 10.61
C ARG A 30 -10.73 1.92 9.63
N LEU A 31 -10.22 1.37 8.51
CA LEU A 31 -9.56 2.15 7.47
C LEU A 31 -10.53 3.03 6.70
N ALA A 32 -11.72 2.51 6.38
CA ALA A 32 -12.76 3.25 5.67
C ALA A 32 -13.25 4.48 6.46
N ALA A 33 -13.18 4.43 7.79
CA ALA A 33 -13.52 5.56 8.63
C ALA A 33 -12.42 6.63 8.58
N GLY A 34 -12.52 7.59 7.63
CA GLY A 34 -11.59 8.72 7.51
C GLY A 34 -10.48 8.56 6.46
N ARG A 35 -10.64 7.65 5.50
CA ARG A 35 -9.78 7.51 4.34
C ARG A 35 -10.62 7.48 3.06
N GLU A 36 -10.25 8.26 2.05
CA GLU A 36 -10.95 8.28 0.76
C GLU A 36 -10.61 7.06 -0.10
N ILE A 37 -9.38 6.56 0.04
CA ILE A 37 -8.92 5.34 -0.62
C ILE A 37 -8.35 4.40 0.45
N TRP A 38 -8.75 3.15 0.40
CA TRP A 38 -8.18 2.14 1.28
C TRP A 38 -8.12 0.77 0.62
N ILE A 39 -7.12 0.00 1.00
CA ILE A 39 -6.89 -1.36 0.53
C ILE A 39 -6.54 -2.22 1.75
N VAL A 40 -7.12 -3.42 1.80
CA VAL A 40 -6.70 -4.48 2.71
C VAL A 40 -6.44 -5.72 1.87
N ALA A 41 -5.26 -6.29 1.98
CA ALA A 41 -4.85 -7.45 1.21
C ALA A 41 -4.18 -8.51 2.10
N MET A 42 -4.50 -9.78 1.85
CA MET A 42 -3.76 -10.90 2.43
C MET A 42 -2.41 -11.05 1.74
N GLY A 43 -1.40 -11.51 2.47
CA GLY A 43 -0.06 -11.74 1.92
C GLY A 43 0.00 -12.77 0.79
N ASN A 44 -0.96 -13.69 0.72
CA ASN A 44 -1.08 -14.65 -0.38
C ASN A 44 -1.91 -14.13 -1.58
N ALA A 45 -2.44 -12.90 -1.51
CA ALA A 45 -3.16 -12.28 -2.62
C ALA A 45 -2.17 -11.81 -3.70
N THR A 46 -2.61 -11.88 -4.95
CA THR A 46 -1.88 -11.28 -6.08
C THR A 46 -2.66 -10.08 -6.59
N LEU A 47 -2.03 -8.91 -6.51
CA LEU A 47 -2.60 -7.69 -7.06
C LEU A 47 -2.47 -7.69 -8.58
N PRO A 48 -3.49 -7.24 -9.33
CA PRO A 48 -3.47 -7.16 -10.79
C PRO A 48 -2.64 -5.93 -11.24
N VAL A 49 -1.37 -5.91 -10.85
CA VAL A 49 -0.42 -4.84 -11.18
C VAL A 49 0.65 -5.34 -12.14
N SER A 50 1.10 -4.49 -13.06
CA SER A 50 2.10 -4.80 -14.07
C SER A 50 3.24 -3.78 -14.07
N GLY A 51 4.29 -4.04 -14.82
CA GLY A 51 5.44 -3.15 -14.93
C GLY A 51 6.19 -2.97 -13.62
N ASN A 52 6.56 -1.75 -13.29
CA ASN A 52 7.33 -1.41 -12.08
C ASN A 52 6.62 -1.78 -10.76
N ALA A 53 5.29 -1.94 -10.80
CA ALA A 53 4.49 -2.30 -9.64
C ALA A 53 4.50 -3.81 -9.30
N GLN A 54 5.13 -4.67 -10.14
CA GLN A 54 5.23 -6.12 -9.84
C GLN A 54 5.96 -6.41 -8.52
N ASN A 55 6.90 -5.55 -8.12
CA ASN A 55 7.58 -5.68 -6.83
C ASN A 55 6.62 -5.58 -5.63
N LEU A 56 5.45 -4.92 -5.78
CA LEU A 56 4.43 -4.85 -4.73
C LEU A 56 3.90 -6.23 -4.35
N ASN A 57 3.70 -7.13 -5.33
CA ASN A 57 3.28 -8.50 -5.05
C ASN A 57 4.33 -9.26 -4.21
N ARG A 58 5.62 -9.07 -4.52
CA ARG A 58 6.70 -9.68 -3.74
C ARG A 58 6.72 -9.17 -2.30
N LEU A 59 6.58 -7.86 -2.10
CA LEU A 59 6.49 -7.26 -0.77
C LEU A 59 5.24 -7.72 -0.02
N LEU A 60 4.08 -7.80 -0.70
CA LEU A 60 2.86 -8.32 -0.11
C LEU A 60 3.03 -9.76 0.36
N HIS A 61 3.65 -10.62 -0.46
CA HIS A 61 3.89 -12.03 -0.11
C HIS A 61 4.85 -12.22 1.08
N SER A 62 5.59 -11.20 1.49
CA SER A 62 6.41 -11.24 2.71
C SER A 62 5.62 -10.91 3.99
N THR A 63 4.33 -10.56 3.86
CA THR A 63 3.43 -10.22 4.96
C THR A 63 2.36 -11.29 5.18
N GLU A 64 1.74 -11.33 6.34
CA GLU A 64 0.48 -12.07 6.58
C GLU A 64 -0.69 -11.30 5.96
N TYR A 65 -0.69 -9.99 6.16
CA TYR A 65 -1.60 -9.05 5.49
C TYR A 65 -0.95 -7.67 5.40
N ALA A 66 -1.46 -6.87 4.48
CA ALA A 66 -1.08 -5.47 4.35
C ALA A 66 -2.32 -4.59 4.23
N THR A 67 -2.16 -3.33 4.64
CA THR A 67 -3.17 -2.28 4.52
C THR A 67 -2.56 -1.06 3.86
N LEU A 68 -3.37 -0.32 3.13
CA LEU A 68 -3.04 1.00 2.61
C LEU A 68 -4.24 1.91 2.88
N GLY A 69 -3.99 3.06 3.46
CA GLY A 69 -4.97 4.13 3.60
C GLY A 69 -4.42 5.41 2.99
N VAL A 70 -5.24 6.11 2.23
CA VAL A 70 -4.90 7.43 1.66
C VAL A 70 -5.95 8.43 2.10
N HIS A 71 -5.50 9.54 2.62
CA HIS A 71 -6.31 10.70 2.96
C HIS A 71 -5.93 11.84 2.02
N VAL A 72 -6.96 12.45 1.42
CA VAL A 72 -6.83 13.55 0.47
C VAL A 72 -7.20 14.86 1.16
N THR A 73 -6.23 15.76 1.25
CA THR A 73 -6.39 17.13 1.80
C THR A 73 -5.96 18.14 0.72
N ASP A 74 -5.15 19.12 1.08
CA ASP A 74 -4.44 19.97 0.12
C ASP A 74 -3.29 19.24 -0.60
N GLY A 75 -3.16 17.95 -0.36
CA GLY A 75 -2.21 16.99 -0.92
C GLY A 75 -2.70 15.57 -0.63
N ILE A 76 -1.78 14.64 -0.45
CA ILE A 76 -2.09 13.28 -0.01
C ILE A 76 -1.28 12.91 1.23
N GLU A 77 -1.92 12.19 2.14
CA GLU A 77 -1.27 11.44 3.20
C GLU A 77 -1.57 9.97 2.98
N ALA A 78 -0.54 9.17 2.72
CA ALA A 78 -0.66 7.74 2.51
C ALA A 78 0.07 7.00 3.63
N GLU A 79 -0.62 6.04 4.23
CA GLU A 79 -0.08 5.15 5.25
C GLU A 79 -0.27 3.71 4.78
N ALA A 80 0.83 2.97 4.66
CA ALA A 80 0.78 1.54 4.42
C ALA A 80 1.33 0.78 5.64
N THR A 81 0.70 -0.35 5.97
CA THR A 81 1.14 -1.21 7.07
C THR A 81 1.22 -2.64 6.57
N GLY A 82 2.35 -3.30 6.82
CA GLY A 82 2.55 -4.73 6.57
C GLY A 82 2.79 -5.47 7.88
N VAL A 83 2.00 -6.48 8.17
CA VAL A 83 2.20 -7.35 9.32
C VAL A 83 2.84 -8.65 8.85
N CYS A 84 4.02 -8.97 9.38
CA CYS A 84 4.81 -10.14 9.03
C CYS A 84 4.60 -11.29 10.02
N GLY A 85 4.86 -12.51 9.58
CA GLY A 85 4.78 -13.70 10.45
C GLY A 85 5.83 -13.72 11.56
N THR A 86 6.96 -13.03 11.36
CA THR A 86 8.07 -12.97 12.32
C THR A 86 8.68 -11.57 12.39
N ALA A 87 9.34 -11.25 13.51
CA ALA A 87 10.09 -10.00 13.67
C ALA A 87 11.27 -9.90 12.68
N GLU A 88 11.91 -11.03 12.37
CA GLU A 88 12.97 -11.09 11.37
C GLU A 88 12.44 -10.80 9.95
N GLY A 89 11.25 -11.31 9.59
CA GLY A 89 10.56 -10.97 8.35
C GLY A 89 10.26 -9.48 8.24
N ALA A 90 9.79 -8.88 9.33
CA ALA A 90 9.53 -7.45 9.39
C ALA A 90 10.83 -6.60 9.26
N ARG A 91 11.94 -7.04 9.85
CA ARG A 91 13.24 -6.38 9.68
C ARG A 91 13.68 -6.39 8.22
N ARG A 92 13.58 -7.54 7.54
CA ARG A 92 13.93 -7.64 6.12
C ARG A 92 13.04 -6.77 5.24
N LEU A 93 11.74 -6.75 5.50
CA LEU A 93 10.78 -5.92 4.77
C LEU A 93 11.10 -4.43 4.95
N GLU A 94 11.43 -3.99 6.17
CA GLU A 94 11.85 -2.62 6.46
C GLU A 94 13.10 -2.23 5.66
N GLU A 95 14.12 -3.09 5.66
CA GLU A 95 15.38 -2.88 4.93
C GLU A 95 15.13 -2.78 3.41
N GLU A 96 14.31 -3.68 2.85
CA GLU A 96 13.92 -3.64 1.43
C GLU A 96 13.19 -2.36 1.06
N LEU A 97 12.20 -1.95 1.85
CA LEU A 97 11.42 -0.73 1.60
C LEU A 97 12.29 0.53 1.65
N ARG A 98 13.20 0.62 2.62
CA ARG A 98 14.18 1.73 2.70
C ARG A 98 15.12 1.76 1.51
N ALA A 99 15.62 0.60 1.09
CA ALA A 99 16.48 0.50 -0.08
C ALA A 99 15.73 0.93 -1.35
N MET A 100 14.49 0.47 -1.53
CA MET A 100 13.66 0.85 -2.68
C MET A 100 13.37 2.35 -2.72
N ALA A 101 13.01 2.97 -1.58
CA ALA A 101 12.79 4.41 -1.50
C ALA A 101 14.06 5.20 -1.85
N SER A 102 15.22 4.76 -1.38
CA SER A 102 16.51 5.38 -1.68
C SER A 102 16.88 5.26 -3.16
N ILE A 103 16.67 4.08 -3.78
CA ILE A 103 16.94 3.85 -5.20
C ILE A 103 15.99 4.71 -6.05
N ALA A 104 14.70 4.76 -5.71
CA ALA A 104 13.72 5.57 -6.43
C ALA A 104 14.09 7.07 -6.35
N ALA A 105 14.44 7.56 -5.16
CA ALA A 105 14.88 8.95 -4.99
C ALA A 105 16.16 9.28 -5.78
N ALA A 106 17.09 8.32 -5.90
CA ALA A 106 18.31 8.50 -6.70
C ALA A 106 18.02 8.47 -8.21
N ALA A 107 17.11 7.60 -8.67
CA ALA A 107 16.70 7.53 -10.07
C ALA A 107 16.04 8.85 -10.52
N GLU A 108 15.26 9.48 -9.65
CA GLU A 108 14.57 10.74 -9.90
C GLU A 108 15.40 12.00 -9.54
N ALA A 109 16.72 11.86 -9.37
CA ALA A 109 17.61 12.98 -8.99
C ALA A 109 17.55 14.18 -9.95
N ARG A 110 17.15 13.96 -11.21
CA ARG A 110 16.95 15.02 -12.21
C ARG A 110 15.64 15.78 -12.04
N GLN A 111 14.73 15.29 -11.21
CA GLN A 111 13.45 15.89 -10.87
C GLN A 111 13.42 16.19 -9.37
N PRO A 112 13.97 17.32 -8.93
CA PRO A 112 14.24 17.58 -7.51
C PRO A 112 12.97 17.55 -6.63
N GLY A 113 11.82 17.90 -7.17
CA GLY A 113 10.54 17.81 -6.47
C GLY A 113 10.17 16.38 -6.13
N ILE A 114 10.18 15.48 -7.12
CA ILE A 114 9.88 14.06 -6.93
C ILE A 114 10.91 13.41 -5.99
N ALA A 115 12.18 13.68 -6.19
CA ALA A 115 13.25 13.17 -5.34
C ALA A 115 13.09 13.61 -3.87
N ALA A 116 12.58 14.82 -3.62
CA ALA A 116 12.30 15.30 -2.28
C ALA A 116 11.15 14.53 -1.62
N GLU A 117 10.04 14.31 -2.33
CA GLU A 117 8.89 13.54 -1.86
C GLU A 117 9.27 12.07 -1.56
N LEU A 118 10.06 11.45 -2.46
CA LEU A 118 10.54 10.08 -2.25
C LEU A 118 11.47 9.95 -1.04
N ARG A 119 12.28 10.98 -0.74
CA ARG A 119 13.11 11.02 0.47
C ARG A 119 12.30 11.28 1.74
N ALA A 120 11.14 11.88 1.62
CA ALA A 120 10.23 12.13 2.75
C ALA A 120 9.46 10.87 3.18
N ILE A 121 9.52 9.78 2.40
CA ILE A 121 8.96 8.48 2.79
C ILE A 121 9.62 8.04 4.09
N GLN A 122 8.79 7.83 5.11
CA GLN A 122 9.24 7.31 6.39
C GLN A 122 8.90 5.82 6.48
N VAL A 123 9.90 5.01 6.79
CA VAL A 123 9.71 3.58 7.04
C VAL A 123 10.10 3.30 8.48
N SER A 124 9.17 2.75 9.24
CA SER A 124 9.36 2.38 10.64
C SER A 124 8.94 0.93 10.88
N ARG A 125 9.43 0.35 11.97
CA ARG A 125 9.09 -1.01 12.36
C ARG A 125 8.84 -1.09 13.86
N GLU A 126 7.81 -1.82 14.21
CA GLU A 126 7.51 -2.20 15.59
C GLU A 126 7.20 -3.70 15.61
N GLU A 127 8.02 -4.46 16.32
CA GLU A 127 7.93 -5.93 16.39
C GLU A 127 7.82 -6.59 15.00
N ARG A 128 6.61 -7.07 14.64
CA ARG A 128 6.30 -7.75 13.38
C ARG A 128 5.60 -6.83 12.36
N THR A 129 5.42 -5.57 12.69
CA THR A 129 4.69 -4.59 11.88
C THR A 129 5.67 -3.60 11.26
N VAL A 130 5.57 -3.42 9.95
CA VAL A 130 6.28 -2.37 9.22
C VAL A 130 5.27 -1.34 8.76
N ARG A 131 5.56 -0.07 8.97
CA ARG A 131 4.75 1.07 8.55
C ARG A 131 5.54 1.93 7.57
N VAL A 132 4.84 2.40 6.55
CA VAL A 132 5.36 3.35 5.56
C VAL A 132 4.42 4.54 5.53
N ASP A 133 4.95 5.71 5.78
CA ASP A 133 4.22 6.99 5.74
C ASP A 133 4.77 7.85 4.59
N LEU A 134 3.88 8.37 3.77
CA LEU A 134 4.17 9.35 2.72
C LEU A 134 3.24 10.55 2.89
N ARG A 135 3.81 11.75 2.84
CA ARG A 135 3.06 13.00 2.74
C ARG A 135 3.56 13.78 1.54
N ALA A 136 2.66 14.12 0.65
CA ALA A 136 2.98 14.92 -0.53
C ALA A 136 1.98 16.07 -0.64
N GLY A 137 2.48 17.29 -0.79
CA GLY A 137 1.65 18.46 -1.09
C GLY A 137 1.08 18.41 -2.51
N ALA A 138 0.15 19.29 -2.86
CA ALA A 138 -0.51 19.30 -4.18
C ALA A 138 0.47 19.27 -5.37
N ALA A 139 1.55 20.04 -5.30
CA ALA A 139 2.59 20.03 -6.33
C ALA A 139 3.34 18.69 -6.43
N GLY A 140 3.59 18.03 -5.30
CA GLY A 140 4.20 16.70 -5.23
C GLY A 140 3.29 15.62 -5.81
N VAL A 141 2.00 15.70 -5.52
CA VAL A 141 0.99 14.78 -6.08
C VAL A 141 0.95 14.87 -7.60
N GLU A 142 0.90 16.09 -8.15
CA GLU A 142 0.89 16.30 -9.60
C GLU A 142 2.15 15.72 -10.27
N GLN A 143 3.30 15.84 -9.62
CA GLN A 143 4.56 15.27 -10.10
C GLN A 143 4.57 13.74 -10.01
N LEU A 144 4.09 13.16 -8.91
CA LEU A 144 3.98 11.71 -8.72
C LEU A 144 3.06 11.07 -9.76
N LEU A 145 1.92 11.69 -10.07
CA LEU A 145 0.97 11.19 -11.07
C LEU A 145 1.55 11.14 -12.49
N ARG A 146 2.58 11.94 -12.79
CA ARG A 146 3.28 11.90 -14.08
C ARG A 146 4.23 10.70 -14.26
N LEU A 147 4.50 9.93 -13.19
CA LEU A 147 5.34 8.74 -13.22
C LEU A 147 4.58 7.46 -13.65
N PHE A 148 3.24 7.52 -13.68
CA PHE A 148 2.34 6.42 -14.05
C PHE A 148 1.60 6.68 -15.35
#